data_ea1bed25bfd85812414cab0b11ca7113
#
_entry.id   ea1bed25bfd85812414cab0b11ca7113
#
_cell.length_a   1.000
_cell.length_b   1.000
_cell.length_c   1.000
_cell.angle_alpha   90.00
_cell.angle_beta   90.00
_cell.angle_gamma   90.00
#
_symmetry.space_group_name_H-M   'P 1'
#
loop_
_entity.id
_entity.type
_entity.pdbx_description
1 polymer ?
#
loop_
_entity_poly.entity_id
_entity_poly.type
_entity_poly.pdbx_seq_one_letter_code
_entity_poly.pdbx_strand_id
1 'polypeptide(L)'
;ADQNDLVIYEMHFRDFTSTGDIPGALGKLDYLSSLGVNAVELMPIQEFDGNDSWGYNPCSYFALDKAYGTRNMYKQFIDGCHARDMAVIVDVVYNQATGAHPYAKLYWDSKNNKTASDNPWFNVDAPHPYSVFHDWNHEYQPFREHVKESLKYLMEEYHVDGFRFDLTKGFTNKKSDEGTASNYDQSRVDILTDYTKSVKSYNPNAVVILEHFCETSEEKALANAGAKVWRNLNNAYCQAAMGKSSGSGFEGLWTGSAMPFGAYVGFMESHDEERTAYKALKEGASGISGDSNLAARMKREALNAAFFLTVPGPKMLWQFEELGYDISIEQNGRTGKKPVHWDYLDDADRKALHDTYASLMKFRKENPRFFSSDADFSWYVSGGNWNDGRFVYCTVDGKAFAVIGNFSLEKKDITAWLPKSGTWKVYPGFGSGSYNVTTDSNGHNSLTLNIDSSDFKLLILE
;
A
#
# COMPACT_ATOMS: atom_id res chain seq x y z
N ALA A 1 -16.89 -1.97 4.43
CA ALA A 1 -15.84 -1.14 5.04
C ALA A 1 -15.86 0.23 4.38
N ASP A 2 -15.57 1.27 5.14
CA ASP A 2 -15.36 2.60 4.57
C ASP A 2 -14.12 2.56 3.67
N GLN A 3 -14.26 2.96 2.40
CA GLN A 3 -13.15 2.97 1.45
C GLN A 3 -12.00 3.89 1.87
N ASN A 4 -12.28 4.85 2.75
CA ASN A 4 -11.28 5.79 3.24
C ASN A 4 -10.50 5.26 4.46
N ASP A 5 -10.92 4.13 5.02
CA ASP A 5 -10.25 3.47 6.16
C ASP A 5 -9.84 2.02 5.86
N LEU A 6 -9.51 1.73 4.61
CA LEU A 6 -8.99 0.43 4.23
C LEU A 6 -7.58 0.23 4.78
N VAL A 7 -7.34 -0.94 5.35
CA VAL A 7 -6.01 -1.49 5.61
C VAL A 7 -5.85 -2.71 4.72
N ILE A 8 -5.10 -2.51 3.65
CA ILE A 8 -4.94 -3.45 2.55
C ILE A 8 -3.71 -4.31 2.79
N TYR A 9 -3.83 -5.60 2.55
CA TYR A 9 -2.71 -6.54 2.56
C TYR A 9 -2.45 -7.00 1.13
N GLU A 10 -1.39 -6.49 0.51
CA GLU A 10 -0.93 -6.93 -0.81
C GLU A 10 -0.27 -8.30 -0.68
N MET A 11 -0.68 -9.26 -1.50
CA MET A 11 -0.15 -10.61 -1.46
C MET A 11 0.02 -11.23 -2.84
N HIS A 12 0.97 -12.15 -2.91
CA HIS A 12 1.25 -12.96 -4.09
C HIS A 12 1.10 -14.45 -3.76
N PHE A 13 0.17 -15.13 -4.39
CA PHE A 13 -0.08 -16.55 -4.08
C PHE A 13 1.16 -17.44 -4.16
N ARG A 14 2.02 -17.20 -5.17
CA ARG A 14 3.25 -17.98 -5.35
C ARG A 14 4.17 -17.97 -4.13
N ASP A 15 4.30 -16.81 -3.47
CA ASP A 15 5.30 -16.57 -2.41
C ASP A 15 4.66 -16.41 -1.02
N PHE A 16 3.38 -16.70 -0.86
CA PHE A 16 2.68 -16.54 0.41
C PHE A 16 2.71 -17.79 1.28
N THR A 17 2.63 -18.96 0.66
CA THR A 17 2.75 -20.25 1.36
C THR A 17 3.70 -21.18 0.60
N SER A 18 4.13 -22.26 1.26
CA SER A 18 5.03 -23.24 0.66
C SER A 18 4.45 -23.95 -0.56
N THR A 19 3.12 -24.08 -0.64
CA THR A 19 2.44 -24.67 -1.79
C THR A 19 2.30 -23.70 -2.98
N GLY A 20 2.39 -22.38 -2.71
CA GLY A 20 2.37 -21.34 -3.75
C GLY A 20 1.05 -21.25 -4.52
N ASP A 21 -0.06 -21.56 -3.89
CA ASP A 21 -1.38 -21.66 -4.52
C ASP A 21 -2.53 -21.20 -3.59
N ILE A 22 -3.75 -21.22 -4.12
CA ILE A 22 -4.94 -20.84 -3.38
C ILE A 22 -5.21 -21.77 -2.18
N PRO A 23 -5.12 -23.10 -2.29
CA PRO A 23 -5.32 -23.97 -1.12
C PRO A 23 -4.42 -23.60 0.07
N GLY A 24 -3.16 -23.28 -0.18
CA GLY A 24 -2.26 -22.80 0.87
C GLY A 24 -2.71 -21.47 1.48
N ALA A 25 -3.08 -20.53 0.63
CA ALA A 25 -3.53 -19.19 1.05
C ALA A 25 -4.85 -19.25 1.85
N LEU A 26 -5.78 -20.14 1.51
CA LEU A 26 -7.01 -20.36 2.27
C LEU A 26 -6.75 -20.66 3.74
N GLY A 27 -5.70 -21.44 4.04
CA GLY A 27 -5.29 -21.76 5.40
C GLY A 27 -4.76 -20.57 6.21
N LYS A 28 -4.57 -19.40 5.59
CA LYS A 28 -4.04 -18.19 6.22
C LYS A 28 -5.06 -17.05 6.35
N LEU A 29 -6.30 -17.25 5.94
CA LEU A 29 -7.33 -16.21 6.02
C LEU A 29 -7.65 -15.81 7.47
N ASP A 30 -7.65 -16.74 8.40
CA ASP A 30 -7.83 -16.44 9.83
C ASP A 30 -6.68 -15.62 10.38
N TYR A 31 -5.46 -15.88 9.95
CA TYR A 31 -4.30 -15.08 10.29
C TYR A 31 -4.47 -13.62 9.83
N LEU A 32 -4.84 -13.40 8.57
CA LEU A 32 -5.06 -12.06 8.01
C LEU A 32 -6.18 -11.32 8.73
N SER A 33 -7.29 -11.99 9.00
CA SER A 33 -8.41 -11.43 9.74
C SER A 33 -8.01 -11.05 11.18
N SER A 34 -7.25 -11.90 11.86
CA SER A 34 -6.79 -11.64 13.23
C SER A 34 -5.74 -10.54 13.29
N LEU A 35 -4.95 -10.35 12.24
CA LEU A 35 -4.03 -9.23 12.11
C LEU A 35 -4.79 -7.88 12.09
N GLY A 36 -5.99 -7.87 11.52
CA GLY A 36 -6.86 -6.70 11.49
C GLY A 36 -6.96 -6.01 10.14
N VAL A 37 -6.39 -6.58 9.07
CA VAL A 37 -6.61 -6.07 7.70
C VAL A 37 -8.07 -6.27 7.30
N ASN A 38 -8.59 -5.35 6.50
CA ASN A 38 -9.97 -5.38 6.01
C ASN A 38 -10.08 -5.46 4.48
N ALA A 39 -8.95 -5.57 3.80
CA ALA A 39 -8.89 -5.85 2.37
C ALA A 39 -7.63 -6.64 2.03
N VAL A 40 -7.76 -7.51 1.03
CA VAL A 40 -6.64 -8.22 0.42
C VAL A 40 -6.50 -7.72 -1.01
N GLU A 41 -5.29 -7.32 -1.40
CA GLU A 41 -4.94 -6.98 -2.79
C GLU A 41 -4.11 -8.10 -3.37
N LEU A 42 -4.67 -8.79 -4.35
CA LEU A 42 -4.00 -9.88 -5.04
C LEU A 42 -3.13 -9.33 -6.16
N MET A 43 -1.83 -9.61 -6.17
CA MET A 43 -0.99 -9.42 -7.35
C MET A 43 -1.64 -10.13 -8.54
N PRO A 44 -1.33 -9.76 -9.80
CA PRO A 44 -2.13 -10.14 -10.96
C PRO A 44 -2.50 -11.62 -11.01
N ILE A 45 -3.79 -11.89 -11.14
CA ILE A 45 -4.37 -13.24 -11.22
C ILE A 45 -5.04 -13.52 -12.56
N GLN A 46 -5.19 -12.53 -13.44
CA GLN A 46 -5.62 -12.77 -14.81
C GLN A 46 -4.54 -13.60 -15.51
N GLU A 47 -4.94 -14.48 -16.41
CA GLU A 47 -4.04 -15.45 -17.04
C GLU A 47 -2.80 -14.76 -17.63
N PHE A 48 -1.65 -15.12 -17.15
CA PHE A 48 -0.36 -14.62 -17.60
C PHE A 48 0.41 -15.71 -18.37
N ASP A 49 1.42 -15.29 -19.11
CA ASP A 49 2.24 -16.17 -19.92
C ASP A 49 3.17 -16.99 -19.00
N GLY A 50 3.16 -18.32 -19.16
CA GLY A 50 3.89 -19.23 -18.27
C GLY A 50 3.15 -19.54 -16.96
N ASN A 51 3.86 -20.12 -15.99
CA ASN A 51 3.33 -20.55 -14.70
C ASN A 51 4.06 -19.95 -13.49
N ASP A 52 5.16 -19.28 -13.71
CA ASP A 52 6.00 -18.67 -12.68
C ASP A 52 6.25 -17.20 -13.03
N SER A 53 5.50 -16.32 -12.42
CA SER A 53 5.50 -14.89 -12.74
C SER A 53 4.91 -14.08 -11.59
N TRP A 54 5.22 -12.79 -11.54
CA TRP A 54 4.45 -11.82 -10.79
C TRP A 54 3.06 -11.54 -11.40
N GLY A 55 2.88 -11.87 -12.69
CA GLY A 55 1.63 -11.70 -13.41
C GLY A 55 1.51 -10.42 -14.25
N TYR A 56 2.57 -9.61 -14.37
CA TYR A 56 2.57 -8.39 -15.20
C TYR A 56 2.84 -8.66 -16.68
N ASN A 57 2.66 -9.90 -17.09
CA ASN A 57 2.77 -10.40 -18.45
C ASN A 57 1.45 -11.08 -18.89
N PRO A 58 0.30 -10.34 -18.89
CA PRO A 58 -0.99 -10.93 -19.17
C PRO A 58 -1.12 -11.37 -20.62
N CYS A 59 -1.84 -12.48 -20.83
CA CYS A 59 -2.19 -12.98 -22.17
C CYS A 59 -3.70 -13.23 -22.35
N SER A 60 -4.49 -13.10 -21.29
CA SER A 60 -5.96 -13.15 -21.32
C SER A 60 -6.54 -12.42 -20.13
N TYR A 61 -7.67 -11.73 -20.32
CA TYR A 61 -8.31 -10.92 -19.25
C TYR A 61 -9.60 -11.53 -18.71
N PHE A 62 -10.14 -12.56 -19.36
CA PHE A 62 -11.38 -13.24 -18.94
C PHE A 62 -11.13 -14.60 -18.27
N ALA A 63 -9.88 -15.02 -18.19
CA ALA A 63 -9.47 -16.22 -17.46
C ALA A 63 -8.59 -15.84 -16.29
N LEU A 64 -8.75 -16.54 -15.16
CA LEU A 64 -7.84 -16.45 -14.02
C LEU A 64 -6.75 -17.50 -14.16
N ASP A 65 -5.56 -17.21 -13.64
CA ASP A 65 -4.37 -17.99 -13.90
C ASP A 65 -4.45 -19.39 -13.26
N LYS A 66 -4.16 -20.37 -14.08
CA LYS A 66 -4.17 -21.79 -13.71
C LYS A 66 -3.08 -22.18 -12.72
N ALA A 67 -2.02 -21.39 -12.59
CA ALA A 67 -0.92 -21.68 -11.70
C ALA A 67 -1.34 -21.67 -10.22
N TYR A 68 -2.37 -20.90 -9.87
CA TYR A 68 -2.82 -20.74 -8.49
C TYR A 68 -4.00 -21.64 -8.11
N GLY A 69 -4.78 -22.08 -9.08
CA GLY A 69 -5.91 -22.95 -8.83
C GLY A 69 -6.98 -22.88 -9.91
N THR A 70 -8.07 -23.59 -9.65
CA THR A 70 -9.25 -23.65 -10.51
C THR A 70 -10.15 -22.42 -10.30
N ARG A 71 -11.08 -22.19 -11.23
CA ARG A 71 -12.12 -21.17 -11.10
C ARG A 71 -12.85 -21.22 -9.76
N ASN A 72 -13.22 -22.43 -9.31
CA ASN A 72 -13.92 -22.61 -8.05
C ASN A 72 -13.03 -22.29 -6.83
N MET A 73 -11.74 -22.56 -6.91
CA MET A 73 -10.80 -22.19 -5.85
C MET A 73 -10.69 -20.69 -5.68
N TYR A 74 -10.65 -19.93 -6.77
CA TYR A 74 -10.70 -18.46 -6.70
C TYR A 74 -11.97 -17.96 -6.02
N LYS A 75 -13.13 -18.55 -6.36
CA LYS A 75 -14.40 -18.20 -5.71
C LYS A 75 -14.37 -18.55 -4.21
N GLN A 76 -13.83 -19.70 -3.84
CA GLN A 76 -13.66 -20.09 -2.45
C GLN A 76 -12.77 -19.12 -1.66
N PHE A 77 -11.68 -18.65 -2.29
CA PHE A 77 -10.80 -17.67 -1.65
C PHE A 77 -11.53 -16.35 -1.40
N ILE A 78 -12.24 -15.84 -2.39
CA ILE A 78 -12.98 -14.57 -2.29
C ILE A 78 -14.12 -14.69 -1.27
N ASP A 79 -14.89 -15.78 -1.31
CA ASP A 79 -15.93 -16.07 -0.30
C ASP A 79 -15.33 -16.17 1.10
N GLY A 80 -14.16 -16.80 1.23
CA GLY A 80 -13.44 -16.91 2.49
C GLY A 80 -13.00 -15.54 3.04
N CYS A 81 -12.58 -14.63 2.19
CA CYS A 81 -12.30 -13.25 2.57
C CYS A 81 -13.56 -12.51 3.01
N HIS A 82 -14.64 -12.60 2.23
CA HIS A 82 -15.92 -11.97 2.54
C HIS A 82 -16.53 -12.48 3.85
N ALA A 83 -16.41 -13.79 4.13
CA ALA A 83 -16.86 -14.38 5.40
C ALA A 83 -16.12 -13.82 6.63
N ARG A 84 -15.02 -13.09 6.43
CA ARG A 84 -14.20 -12.45 7.45
C ARG A 84 -14.20 -10.93 7.34
N ASP A 85 -15.18 -10.36 6.64
CA ASP A 85 -15.29 -8.92 6.39
C ASP A 85 -14.08 -8.29 5.71
N MET A 86 -13.35 -9.08 4.91
CA MET A 86 -12.24 -8.60 4.10
C MET A 86 -12.67 -8.45 2.63
N ALA A 87 -12.48 -7.26 2.07
CA ALA A 87 -12.67 -7.01 0.65
C ALA A 87 -11.54 -7.66 -0.16
N VAL A 88 -11.82 -7.95 -1.44
CA VAL A 88 -10.81 -8.47 -2.37
C VAL A 88 -10.63 -7.48 -3.51
N ILE A 89 -9.40 -6.98 -3.66
CA ILE A 89 -8.95 -6.08 -4.71
C ILE A 89 -8.03 -6.87 -5.63
N VAL A 90 -8.21 -6.74 -6.94
CA VAL A 90 -7.39 -7.44 -7.93
C VAL A 90 -6.49 -6.45 -8.64
N ASP A 91 -5.19 -6.74 -8.66
CA ASP A 91 -4.22 -6.04 -9.48
C ASP A 91 -4.42 -6.40 -10.96
N VAL A 92 -4.70 -5.42 -11.79
CA VAL A 92 -5.02 -5.59 -13.21
C VAL A 92 -4.05 -4.81 -14.09
N VAL A 93 -3.65 -5.43 -15.19
CA VAL A 93 -2.55 -4.98 -16.04
C VAL A 93 -3.07 -4.68 -17.44
N TYR A 94 -3.40 -3.41 -17.72
CA TYR A 94 -3.91 -2.98 -19.01
C TYR A 94 -2.96 -2.03 -19.76
N ASN A 95 -1.75 -1.81 -19.26
CA ASN A 95 -0.73 -1.08 -20.02
C ASN A 95 -0.19 -1.93 -21.16
N GLN A 96 -0.01 -3.23 -20.96
CA GLN A 96 0.62 -4.15 -21.91
C GLN A 96 -0.02 -5.54 -21.89
N ALA A 97 0.24 -6.30 -22.94
CA ALA A 97 0.06 -7.74 -22.98
C ALA A 97 1.21 -8.40 -23.72
N THR A 98 1.40 -9.71 -23.51
CA THR A 98 2.41 -10.49 -24.26
C THR A 98 1.94 -10.79 -25.67
N GLY A 99 2.85 -11.23 -26.52
CA GLY A 99 2.55 -11.71 -27.87
C GLY A 99 1.67 -12.97 -27.91
N ALA A 100 1.45 -13.61 -26.76
CA ALA A 100 0.52 -14.73 -26.63
C ALA A 100 -0.96 -14.30 -26.64
N HIS A 101 -1.24 -13.02 -26.36
CA HIS A 101 -2.61 -12.50 -26.38
C HIS A 101 -3.23 -12.63 -27.79
N PRO A 102 -4.48 -13.11 -27.93
CA PRO A 102 -5.11 -13.31 -29.23
C PRO A 102 -5.12 -12.06 -30.12
N TYR A 103 -5.37 -10.88 -29.57
CA TYR A 103 -5.40 -9.63 -30.35
C TYR A 103 -4.01 -9.17 -30.81
N ALA A 104 -2.93 -9.58 -30.14
CA ALA A 104 -1.58 -9.38 -30.63
C ALA A 104 -1.31 -10.28 -31.84
N LYS A 105 -1.75 -11.55 -31.77
CA LYS A 105 -1.54 -12.55 -32.84
C LYS A 105 -2.33 -12.29 -34.10
N LEU A 106 -3.51 -11.64 -34.00
CA LEU A 106 -4.38 -11.37 -35.15
C LEU A 106 -3.66 -10.58 -36.25
N TYR A 107 -2.83 -9.62 -35.84
CA TYR A 107 -2.04 -8.78 -36.74
C TYR A 107 -0.62 -8.71 -36.20
N TRP A 108 0.22 -9.66 -36.59
CA TRP A 108 1.56 -9.85 -36.09
C TRP A 108 2.62 -9.66 -37.16
N ASP A 109 3.63 -8.85 -36.87
CA ASP A 109 4.83 -8.69 -37.69
C ASP A 109 5.91 -9.67 -37.26
N SER A 110 5.98 -10.83 -37.95
CA SER A 110 6.95 -11.88 -37.65
C SER A 110 8.39 -11.48 -37.93
N LYS A 111 8.61 -10.51 -38.80
CA LYS A 111 9.96 -10.04 -39.14
C LYS A 111 10.57 -9.25 -37.97
N ASN A 112 9.78 -8.41 -37.33
CA ASN A 112 10.21 -7.56 -36.24
C ASN A 112 9.81 -8.09 -34.87
N ASN A 113 9.11 -9.25 -34.82
CA ASN A 113 8.64 -9.91 -33.60
C ASN A 113 7.83 -8.96 -32.68
N LYS A 114 6.88 -8.27 -33.30
CA LYS A 114 5.97 -7.34 -32.60
C LYS A 114 4.61 -7.25 -33.29
N THR A 115 3.68 -6.52 -32.68
CA THR A 115 2.38 -6.24 -33.30
C THR A 115 2.56 -5.46 -34.59
N ALA A 116 1.79 -5.80 -35.62
CA ALA A 116 1.91 -5.18 -36.94
C ALA A 116 1.38 -3.73 -36.92
N SER A 117 1.82 -2.92 -37.89
CA SER A 117 1.43 -1.51 -37.99
C SER A 117 -0.06 -1.30 -38.28
N ASP A 118 -0.75 -2.31 -38.78
CA ASP A 118 -2.19 -2.32 -39.02
C ASP A 118 -3.00 -2.97 -37.91
N ASN A 119 -2.35 -3.35 -36.79
CA ASN A 119 -3.05 -3.82 -35.61
C ASN A 119 -3.67 -2.64 -34.85
N PRO A 120 -4.99 -2.48 -34.83
CA PRO A 120 -5.62 -1.32 -34.20
C PRO A 120 -5.63 -1.38 -32.67
N TRP A 121 -5.45 -2.59 -32.09
CA TRP A 121 -5.49 -2.83 -30.65
C TRP A 121 -4.25 -2.35 -29.92
N PHE A 122 -3.11 -2.31 -30.60
CA PHE A 122 -1.82 -2.01 -30.00
C PHE A 122 -1.15 -0.82 -30.68
N ASN A 123 -0.37 -0.09 -29.92
CA ASN A 123 0.67 0.78 -30.45
C ASN A 123 1.86 -0.09 -30.85
N VAL A 124 2.40 0.10 -32.07
CA VAL A 124 3.56 -0.68 -32.54
C VAL A 124 4.74 -0.48 -31.63
N ASP A 125 4.98 0.76 -31.26
CA ASP A 125 5.96 1.17 -30.26
C ASP A 125 5.24 2.03 -29.22
N ALA A 126 5.52 1.81 -27.93
CA ALA A 126 4.90 2.59 -26.88
C ALA A 126 5.25 4.09 -27.05
N PRO A 127 4.27 5.01 -27.02
CA PRO A 127 4.53 6.43 -27.13
C PRO A 127 5.16 7.04 -25.87
N HIS A 128 5.20 6.30 -24.78
CA HIS A 128 5.75 6.65 -23.47
C HIS A 128 6.96 5.77 -23.12
N PRO A 129 7.78 6.11 -22.10
CA PRO A 129 8.98 5.33 -21.75
C PRO A 129 8.70 3.98 -21.10
N TYR A 130 7.44 3.65 -20.77
CA TYR A 130 7.03 2.41 -20.11
C TYR A 130 6.70 1.32 -21.11
N SER A 131 7.63 1.05 -22.01
CA SER A 131 7.52 -0.01 -23.02
C SER A 131 7.80 -1.37 -22.42
N VAL A 132 6.74 -2.08 -22.07
CA VAL A 132 6.76 -3.44 -21.53
C VAL A 132 5.95 -4.33 -22.47
N PHE A 133 6.51 -5.42 -22.95
CA PHE A 133 5.86 -6.29 -23.94
C PHE A 133 5.23 -5.51 -25.11
N HIS A 134 3.92 -5.60 -25.30
CA HIS A 134 3.18 -4.91 -26.38
C HIS A 134 2.19 -3.94 -25.78
N ASP A 135 2.25 -2.70 -26.23
CA ASP A 135 1.54 -1.56 -25.64
C ASP A 135 0.10 -1.49 -26.17
N TRP A 136 -0.88 -1.51 -25.27
CA TRP A 136 -2.28 -1.36 -25.65
C TRP A 136 -2.59 0.07 -26.12
N ASN A 137 -3.42 0.17 -27.16
CA ASN A 137 -3.93 1.45 -27.65
C ASN A 137 -5.25 1.80 -26.95
N HIS A 138 -5.18 2.58 -25.86
CA HIS A 138 -6.37 3.01 -25.10
C HIS A 138 -7.24 4.04 -25.83
N GLU A 139 -6.80 4.57 -26.96
CA GLU A 139 -7.64 5.40 -27.84
C GLU A 139 -8.52 4.57 -28.79
N TYR A 140 -8.26 3.27 -28.92
CA TYR A 140 -9.09 2.35 -29.70
C TYR A 140 -10.30 1.93 -28.90
N GLN A 141 -11.48 2.42 -29.29
CA GLN A 141 -12.73 2.21 -28.54
C GLN A 141 -13.05 0.73 -28.27
N PRO A 142 -12.89 -0.21 -29.21
CA PRO A 142 -13.13 -1.62 -28.90
C PRO A 142 -12.22 -2.18 -27.81
N PHE A 143 -10.99 -1.69 -27.68
CA PHE A 143 -10.14 -2.08 -26.55
C PHE A 143 -10.64 -1.51 -25.21
N ARG A 144 -11.10 -0.26 -25.18
CA ARG A 144 -11.72 0.32 -23.99
C ARG A 144 -12.93 -0.50 -23.54
N GLU A 145 -13.78 -0.92 -24.48
CA GLU A 145 -14.92 -1.81 -24.17
C GLU A 145 -14.45 -3.17 -23.65
N HIS A 146 -13.39 -3.73 -24.22
CA HIS A 146 -12.80 -4.98 -23.74
C HIS A 146 -12.30 -4.86 -22.28
N VAL A 147 -11.65 -3.76 -21.93
CA VAL A 147 -11.24 -3.48 -20.54
C VAL A 147 -12.46 -3.46 -19.63
N LYS A 148 -13.48 -2.66 -19.96
CA LYS A 148 -14.69 -2.51 -19.15
C LYS A 148 -15.43 -3.84 -18.97
N GLU A 149 -15.59 -4.62 -20.03
CA GLU A 149 -16.26 -5.93 -19.96
C GLU A 149 -15.46 -6.94 -19.14
N SER A 150 -14.13 -6.93 -19.21
CA SER A 150 -13.31 -7.82 -18.38
C SER A 150 -13.39 -7.47 -16.90
N LEU A 151 -13.40 -6.18 -16.55
CA LEU A 151 -13.58 -5.73 -15.16
C LEU A 151 -14.98 -6.10 -14.64
N LYS A 152 -16.01 -5.85 -15.43
CA LYS A 152 -17.39 -6.24 -15.11
C LYS A 152 -17.50 -7.75 -14.89
N TYR A 153 -16.91 -8.56 -15.77
CA TYR A 153 -16.87 -10.02 -15.64
C TYR A 153 -16.28 -10.47 -14.30
N LEU A 154 -15.16 -9.88 -13.88
CA LEU A 154 -14.54 -10.21 -12.57
C LEU A 154 -15.45 -9.85 -11.40
N MET A 155 -16.19 -8.75 -11.49
CA MET A 155 -17.14 -8.34 -10.46
C MET A 155 -18.38 -9.24 -10.43
N GLU A 156 -18.93 -9.61 -11.59
CA GLU A 156 -20.12 -10.46 -11.70
C GLU A 156 -19.81 -11.92 -11.33
N GLU A 157 -18.74 -12.44 -11.87
CA GLU A 157 -18.43 -13.88 -11.75
C GLU A 157 -17.71 -14.23 -10.46
N TYR A 158 -16.82 -13.37 -9.99
CA TYR A 158 -15.98 -13.65 -8.83
C TYR A 158 -16.28 -12.76 -7.62
N HIS A 159 -17.16 -11.79 -7.76
CA HIS A 159 -17.55 -10.86 -6.71
C HIS A 159 -16.36 -10.08 -6.12
N VAL A 160 -15.38 -9.71 -6.95
CA VAL A 160 -14.29 -8.86 -6.49
C VAL A 160 -14.80 -7.46 -6.14
N ASP A 161 -14.18 -6.82 -5.15
CA ASP A 161 -14.64 -5.55 -4.58
C ASP A 161 -13.96 -4.33 -5.19
N GLY A 162 -12.96 -4.55 -6.00
CA GLY A 162 -12.25 -3.46 -6.65
C GLY A 162 -10.99 -3.90 -7.37
N PHE A 163 -10.28 -2.89 -7.89
CA PHE A 163 -9.11 -3.10 -8.74
C PHE A 163 -8.00 -2.11 -8.39
N ARG A 164 -6.77 -2.60 -8.47
CA ARG A 164 -5.57 -1.77 -8.57
C ARG A 164 -5.06 -1.86 -10.00
N PHE A 165 -5.00 -0.74 -10.69
CA PHE A 165 -4.53 -0.66 -12.08
C PHE A 165 -3.03 -0.41 -12.10
N ASP A 166 -2.30 -1.33 -12.69
CA ASP A 166 -0.86 -1.25 -12.88
C ASP A 166 -0.50 -0.19 -13.92
N LEU A 167 0.56 0.58 -13.65
CA LEU A 167 1.24 1.44 -14.62
C LEU A 167 0.28 2.33 -15.44
N THR A 168 -0.64 2.99 -14.78
CA THR A 168 -1.66 3.85 -15.44
C THR A 168 -1.06 5.08 -16.11
N LYS A 169 0.16 5.46 -15.74
CA LYS A 169 0.93 6.49 -16.44
C LYS A 169 1.10 6.19 -17.94
N GLY A 170 1.08 4.91 -18.32
CA GLY A 170 1.17 4.45 -19.69
C GLY A 170 -0.17 4.42 -20.47
N PHE A 171 -1.30 4.83 -19.87
CA PHE A 171 -2.61 4.80 -20.54
C PHE A 171 -2.83 6.01 -21.44
N THR A 172 -1.93 6.22 -22.40
CA THR A 172 -1.92 7.40 -23.25
C THR A 172 -1.21 7.13 -24.57
N ASN A 173 -1.64 7.82 -25.64
CA ASN A 173 -0.94 7.86 -26.92
C ASN A 173 -0.07 9.15 -27.06
N LYS A 174 -0.07 10.01 -26.04
CA LYS A 174 0.77 11.21 -26.04
C LYS A 174 2.24 10.80 -25.92
N LYS A 175 3.06 11.30 -26.82
CA LYS A 175 4.51 11.08 -26.78
C LYS A 175 5.12 11.73 -25.55
N SER A 176 5.95 10.98 -24.85
CA SER A 176 6.69 11.44 -23.69
C SER A 176 8.01 10.67 -23.52
N ASP A 177 8.87 11.23 -22.69
CA ASP A 177 10.08 10.62 -22.16
C ASP A 177 10.00 10.55 -20.62
N GLU A 178 11.02 10.05 -19.96
CA GLU A 178 11.05 9.93 -18.49
C GLU A 178 10.89 11.28 -17.78
N GLY A 179 11.36 12.38 -18.39
CA GLY A 179 11.26 13.73 -17.84
C GLY A 179 9.87 14.35 -17.99
N THR A 180 9.05 13.88 -18.93
CA THR A 180 7.76 14.48 -19.28
C THR A 180 6.56 13.56 -19.06
N ALA A 181 6.77 12.28 -18.87
CA ALA A 181 5.70 11.29 -18.74
C ALA A 181 4.75 11.55 -17.56
N SER A 182 5.23 12.22 -16.51
CA SER A 182 4.44 12.56 -15.32
C SER A 182 3.69 13.89 -15.44
N ASN A 183 3.91 14.66 -16.50
CA ASN A 183 3.22 15.94 -16.73
C ASN A 183 1.74 15.70 -17.01
N TYR A 184 0.91 16.69 -16.72
CA TYR A 184 -0.53 16.61 -16.89
C TYR A 184 -0.92 16.21 -18.32
N ASP A 185 -1.75 15.17 -18.44
CA ASP A 185 -2.24 14.64 -19.71
C ASP A 185 -3.75 14.42 -19.63
N GLN A 186 -4.51 15.34 -20.23
CA GLN A 186 -5.98 15.28 -20.19
C GLN A 186 -6.53 14.01 -20.87
N SER A 187 -5.88 13.53 -21.94
CA SER A 187 -6.33 12.29 -22.61
C SER A 187 -6.25 11.08 -21.69
N ARG A 188 -5.22 11.01 -20.89
CA ARG A 188 -5.03 9.97 -19.88
C ARG A 188 -6.04 10.09 -18.74
N VAL A 189 -6.31 11.30 -18.27
CA VAL A 189 -7.36 11.57 -17.28
C VAL A 189 -8.72 11.10 -17.81
N ASP A 190 -9.04 11.39 -19.05
CA ASP A 190 -10.32 11.01 -19.67
C ASP A 190 -10.47 9.49 -19.77
N ILE A 191 -9.42 8.78 -20.18
CA ILE A 191 -9.40 7.31 -20.28
C ILE A 191 -9.58 6.69 -18.89
N LEU A 192 -8.81 7.09 -17.91
CA LEU A 192 -8.88 6.54 -16.55
C LEU A 192 -10.19 6.90 -15.83
N THR A 193 -10.74 8.07 -16.11
CA THR A 193 -12.05 8.48 -15.60
C THR A 193 -13.15 7.61 -16.21
N ASP A 194 -13.07 7.27 -17.50
CA ASP A 194 -14.01 6.37 -18.16
C ASP A 194 -13.99 4.97 -17.50
N TYR A 195 -12.82 4.40 -17.28
CA TYR A 195 -12.70 3.11 -16.59
C TYR A 195 -13.23 3.17 -15.14
N THR A 196 -12.89 4.21 -14.42
CA THR A 196 -13.36 4.40 -13.03
C THR A 196 -14.88 4.49 -12.97
N LYS A 197 -15.50 5.29 -13.85
CA LYS A 197 -16.95 5.44 -13.92
C LYS A 197 -17.63 4.14 -14.31
N SER A 198 -17.06 3.37 -15.24
CA SER A 198 -17.59 2.08 -15.64
C SER A 198 -17.65 1.10 -14.46
N VAL A 199 -16.54 0.98 -13.71
CA VAL A 199 -16.51 0.13 -12.51
C VAL A 199 -17.55 0.57 -11.49
N LYS A 200 -17.64 1.87 -11.20
CA LYS A 200 -18.58 2.41 -10.22
C LYS A 200 -20.03 2.41 -10.67
N SER A 201 -20.30 2.42 -11.97
CA SER A 201 -21.65 2.25 -12.49
C SER A 201 -22.21 0.86 -12.23
N TYR A 202 -21.33 -0.13 -12.22
CA TYR A 202 -21.67 -1.50 -11.87
C TYR A 202 -21.78 -1.71 -10.36
N ASN A 203 -20.81 -1.21 -9.59
CA ASN A 203 -20.85 -1.21 -8.13
C ASN A 203 -20.32 0.13 -7.59
N PRO A 204 -21.20 1.03 -7.08
CA PRO A 204 -20.77 2.34 -6.56
C PRO A 204 -19.76 2.25 -5.41
N ASN A 205 -19.74 1.12 -4.70
CA ASN A 205 -18.83 0.88 -3.59
C ASN A 205 -17.51 0.20 -4.02
N ALA A 206 -17.32 -0.08 -5.30
CA ALA A 206 -16.08 -0.67 -5.79
C ALA A 206 -14.89 0.27 -5.57
N VAL A 207 -13.78 -0.30 -5.15
CA VAL A 207 -12.51 0.42 -4.95
C VAL A 207 -11.76 0.48 -6.28
N VAL A 208 -11.33 1.66 -6.68
CA VAL A 208 -10.47 1.87 -7.85
C VAL A 208 -9.20 2.54 -7.37
N ILE A 209 -8.07 1.86 -7.53
CA ILE A 209 -6.74 2.32 -7.14
C ILE A 209 -5.87 2.38 -8.40
N LEU A 210 -5.14 3.47 -8.58
CA LEU A 210 -4.26 3.66 -9.73
C LEU A 210 -2.80 3.76 -9.26
N GLU A 211 -1.94 2.91 -9.83
CA GLU A 211 -0.51 3.14 -9.76
C GLU A 211 -0.15 4.22 -10.77
N HIS A 212 -0.20 5.48 -10.35
CA HIS A 212 -0.15 6.60 -11.30
C HIS A 212 1.15 7.39 -11.23
N PHE A 213 1.51 7.91 -10.07
CA PHE A 213 2.77 8.65 -9.85
C PHE A 213 3.00 9.79 -10.84
N CYS A 214 1.96 10.57 -11.10
CA CYS A 214 2.03 11.77 -11.93
C CYS A 214 1.96 13.03 -11.07
N GLU A 215 1.99 14.20 -11.71
CA GLU A 215 1.85 15.45 -10.98
C GLU A 215 0.54 15.54 -10.22
N THR A 216 0.55 16.26 -9.11
CA THR A 216 -0.55 16.31 -8.14
C THR A 216 -1.87 16.79 -8.75
N SER A 217 -1.82 17.72 -9.71
CA SER A 217 -3.02 18.22 -10.40
C SER A 217 -3.77 17.13 -11.18
N GLU A 218 -3.04 16.22 -11.81
CA GLU A 218 -3.62 15.08 -12.52
C GLU A 218 -4.19 14.06 -11.54
N GLU A 219 -3.45 13.71 -10.51
CA GLU A 219 -3.89 12.80 -9.46
C GLU A 219 -5.15 13.33 -8.75
N LYS A 220 -5.21 14.64 -8.52
CA LYS A 220 -6.40 15.28 -7.95
C LYS A 220 -7.63 15.18 -8.87
N ALA A 221 -7.44 15.37 -10.17
CA ALA A 221 -8.52 15.18 -11.16
C ALA A 221 -9.06 13.76 -11.13
N LEU A 222 -8.19 12.75 -11.05
CA LEU A 222 -8.57 11.34 -10.97
C LEU A 222 -9.25 11.02 -9.63
N ALA A 223 -8.76 11.57 -8.53
CA ALA A 223 -9.37 11.42 -7.21
C ALA A 223 -10.79 12.04 -7.16
N ASN A 224 -10.99 13.21 -7.78
CA ASN A 224 -12.31 13.83 -7.91
C ASN A 224 -13.28 13.01 -8.77
N ALA A 225 -12.75 12.18 -9.69
CA ALA A 225 -13.54 11.24 -10.47
C ALA A 225 -13.87 9.94 -9.72
N GLY A 226 -13.35 9.75 -8.50
CA GLY A 226 -13.65 8.63 -7.63
C GLY A 226 -12.56 7.56 -7.54
N ALA A 227 -11.39 7.76 -8.16
CA ALA A 227 -10.25 6.88 -8.02
C ALA A 227 -9.42 7.21 -6.77
N LYS A 228 -8.62 6.26 -6.32
CA LYS A 228 -7.53 6.45 -5.36
C LYS A 228 -6.21 6.28 -6.10
N VAL A 229 -5.14 6.87 -5.57
CA VAL A 229 -3.81 6.74 -6.15
C VAL A 229 -2.82 6.21 -5.13
N TRP A 230 -1.88 5.40 -5.58
CA TRP A 230 -0.78 4.93 -4.76
C TRP A 230 0.12 6.09 -4.32
N ARG A 231 0.55 6.05 -3.05
CA ARG A 231 1.49 6.99 -2.47
C ARG A 231 2.66 6.24 -1.84
N ASN A 232 3.79 6.27 -2.51
CA ASN A 232 5.00 5.54 -2.12
C ASN A 232 5.83 6.34 -1.11
N LEU A 233 5.94 5.85 0.11
CA LEU A 233 6.78 6.41 1.18
C LEU A 233 7.96 5.48 1.54
N ASN A 234 8.27 4.50 0.71
CA ASN A 234 9.31 3.51 0.99
C ASN A 234 10.64 4.16 1.37
N ASN A 235 11.12 5.13 0.60
CA ASN A 235 12.40 5.76 0.88
C ASN A 235 12.44 6.40 2.28
N ALA A 236 11.42 7.16 2.66
CA ALA A 236 11.37 7.84 3.96
C ALA A 236 11.36 6.84 5.11
N TYR A 237 10.55 5.79 5.02
CA TYR A 237 10.49 4.75 6.05
C TYR A 237 11.72 3.85 6.06
N CYS A 238 12.38 3.61 4.93
CA CYS A 238 13.69 2.96 4.90
C CYS A 238 14.75 3.79 5.65
N GLN A 239 14.80 5.10 5.42
CA GLN A 239 15.73 5.99 6.15
C GLN A 239 15.47 5.94 7.66
N ALA A 240 14.21 6.01 8.07
CA ALA A 240 13.83 5.89 9.46
C ALA A 240 14.21 4.52 10.06
N ALA A 241 13.94 3.42 9.34
CA ALA A 241 14.32 2.07 9.76
C ALA A 241 15.84 1.92 9.91
N MET A 242 16.62 2.53 9.03
CA MET A 242 18.08 2.54 9.10
C MET A 242 18.65 3.41 10.22
N GLY A 243 17.84 4.24 10.89
CA GLY A 243 18.30 5.19 11.90
C GLY A 243 18.97 6.43 11.30
N LYS A 244 18.57 6.85 10.11
CA LYS A 244 19.12 7.98 9.36
C LYS A 244 18.08 9.09 9.23
N SER A 245 18.40 10.29 9.67
CA SER A 245 17.49 11.45 9.66
C SER A 245 17.29 12.04 8.26
N SER A 246 18.32 12.01 7.42
CA SER A 246 18.26 12.56 6.07
C SER A 246 17.24 11.80 5.21
N GLY A 247 16.29 12.51 4.60
CA GLY A 247 15.26 11.92 3.75
C GLY A 247 14.19 11.09 4.50
N SER A 248 14.12 11.21 5.83
CA SER A 248 13.21 10.44 6.69
C SER A 248 11.89 11.15 7.02
N GLY A 249 11.56 12.26 6.36
CA GLY A 249 10.30 12.96 6.59
C GLY A 249 9.09 12.19 6.07
N PHE A 250 8.00 12.14 6.85
CA PHE A 250 6.78 11.39 6.50
C PHE A 250 5.66 12.29 5.95
N GLU A 251 5.92 13.57 5.73
CA GLU A 251 4.90 14.56 5.37
C GLU A 251 4.13 14.17 4.11
N GLY A 252 4.79 13.46 3.19
CA GLY A 252 4.15 12.99 1.96
C GLY A 252 3.01 12.00 2.15
N LEU A 253 2.88 11.37 3.31
CA LEU A 253 1.80 10.40 3.59
C LEU A 253 0.44 11.09 3.83
N TRP A 254 0.45 12.32 4.35
CA TRP A 254 -0.74 13.11 4.63
C TRP A 254 -0.53 14.55 4.17
N THR A 255 -1.30 14.98 3.19
CA THR A 255 -1.19 16.31 2.56
C THR A 255 -2.36 17.26 2.92
N GLY A 256 -3.16 16.88 3.91
CA GLY A 256 -4.32 17.67 4.33
C GLY A 256 -5.34 17.84 3.21
N SER A 257 -5.80 19.06 3.02
CA SER A 257 -6.83 19.39 2.01
C SER A 257 -6.28 19.51 0.57
N ALA A 258 -4.99 19.29 0.34
CA ALA A 258 -4.42 19.35 -1.01
C ALA A 258 -5.01 18.29 -1.95
N MET A 259 -5.45 17.14 -1.38
CA MET A 259 -6.14 16.07 -2.08
C MET A 259 -7.49 15.79 -1.43
N PRO A 260 -8.47 15.22 -2.14
CA PRO A 260 -9.68 14.70 -1.52
C PRO A 260 -9.34 13.70 -0.41
N PHE A 261 -10.12 13.72 0.67
CA PHE A 261 -9.90 12.82 1.81
C PHE A 261 -9.89 11.36 1.37
N GLY A 262 -8.90 10.59 1.82
CA GLY A 262 -8.77 9.18 1.50
C GLY A 262 -8.33 8.88 0.06
N ALA A 263 -7.86 9.87 -0.70
CA ALA A 263 -7.42 9.70 -2.08
C ALA A 263 -6.10 8.92 -2.21
N TYR A 264 -5.20 9.07 -1.24
CA TYR A 264 -3.94 8.34 -1.25
C TYR A 264 -4.07 6.98 -0.55
N VAL A 265 -3.63 5.92 -1.23
CA VAL A 265 -3.29 4.64 -0.61
C VAL A 265 -1.79 4.67 -0.32
N GLY A 266 -1.45 4.98 0.92
CA GLY A 266 -0.06 5.07 1.34
C GLY A 266 0.55 3.72 1.66
N PHE A 267 1.84 3.54 1.36
CA PHE A 267 2.56 2.33 1.72
C PHE A 267 4.03 2.60 2.06
N MET A 268 4.57 1.80 2.97
CA MET A 268 6.00 1.74 3.30
C MET A 268 6.72 0.73 2.41
N GLU A 269 6.05 -0.36 2.08
CA GLU A 269 6.53 -1.44 1.22
C GLU A 269 5.48 -1.84 0.20
N SER A 270 5.93 -2.28 -0.98
CA SER A 270 5.14 -2.99 -1.98
C SER A 270 5.99 -4.11 -2.58
N HIS A 271 5.37 -4.93 -3.45
CA HIS A 271 6.11 -5.97 -4.18
C HIS A 271 7.25 -5.39 -5.04
N ASP A 272 7.21 -4.10 -5.35
CA ASP A 272 8.14 -3.40 -6.25
C ASP A 272 9.26 -2.65 -5.52
N GLU A 273 9.19 -2.58 -4.19
CA GLU A 273 10.13 -1.83 -3.36
C GLU A 273 11.01 -2.76 -2.52
N GLU A 274 12.20 -2.28 -2.16
CA GLU A 274 13.03 -3.02 -1.21
C GLU A 274 12.41 -2.98 0.19
N ARG A 275 12.58 -4.05 0.95
CA ARG A 275 12.12 -4.15 2.33
C ARG A 275 12.80 -3.13 3.24
N THR A 276 12.03 -2.45 4.06
CA THR A 276 12.59 -1.52 5.06
C THR A 276 13.51 -2.26 6.05
N ALA A 277 13.12 -3.46 6.47
CA ALA A 277 13.92 -4.29 7.35
C ALA A 277 15.22 -4.80 6.69
N TYR A 278 15.21 -5.08 5.38
CA TYR A 278 16.43 -5.42 4.65
C TYR A 278 17.40 -4.24 4.56
N LYS A 279 16.90 -3.06 4.25
CA LYS A 279 17.71 -1.84 4.23
C LYS A 279 18.33 -1.58 5.61
N ALA A 280 17.56 -1.73 6.67
CA ALA A 280 18.05 -1.60 8.04
C ALA A 280 19.13 -2.65 8.38
N LEU A 281 18.93 -3.90 7.93
CA LEU A 281 19.90 -4.99 8.13
C LEU A 281 21.26 -4.70 7.46
N LYS A 282 21.23 -4.20 6.22
CA LYS A 282 22.43 -4.02 5.41
C LYS A 282 23.08 -2.67 5.54
N GLU A 283 22.31 -1.61 5.67
CA GLU A 283 22.78 -0.23 5.59
C GLU A 283 22.42 0.59 6.86
N GLY A 284 21.87 -0.05 7.89
CA GLY A 284 21.49 0.61 9.13
C GLY A 284 22.69 1.20 9.88
N ALA A 285 22.42 2.17 10.71
CA ALA A 285 23.40 2.76 11.62
C ALA A 285 23.98 1.72 12.59
N SER A 286 25.06 2.08 13.29
CA SER A 286 25.64 1.23 14.35
C SER A 286 24.58 0.86 15.38
N GLY A 287 24.52 -0.43 15.74
CA GLY A 287 23.50 -0.98 16.65
C GLY A 287 22.17 -1.34 15.98
N ILE A 288 22.00 -1.10 14.66
CA ILE A 288 20.84 -1.48 13.87
C ILE A 288 21.20 -2.53 12.82
N SER A 289 22.25 -2.27 12.04
CA SER A 289 22.72 -3.20 11.01
C SER A 289 23.34 -4.47 11.61
N GLY A 290 23.38 -5.54 10.79
CA GLY A 290 23.97 -6.83 11.15
C GLY A 290 23.01 -7.77 11.87
N ASP A 291 23.30 -9.06 11.77
CA ASP A 291 22.41 -10.14 12.22
C ASP A 291 22.14 -10.11 13.74
N SER A 292 23.10 -9.65 14.54
CA SER A 292 22.97 -9.58 16.01
C SER A 292 21.99 -8.50 16.50
N ASN A 293 21.51 -7.62 15.63
CA ASN A 293 20.70 -6.46 16.00
C ASN A 293 19.23 -6.59 15.58
N LEU A 294 18.72 -7.80 15.47
CA LEU A 294 17.32 -8.06 15.07
C LEU A 294 16.32 -7.33 15.99
N ALA A 295 16.51 -7.41 17.32
CA ALA A 295 15.62 -6.78 18.29
C ALA A 295 15.52 -5.25 18.06
N ALA A 296 16.65 -4.59 17.81
CA ALA A 296 16.68 -3.15 17.52
C ALA A 296 15.95 -2.82 16.21
N ARG A 297 16.15 -3.63 15.16
CA ARG A 297 15.45 -3.44 13.88
C ARG A 297 13.95 -3.61 14.02
N MET A 298 13.49 -4.64 14.72
CA MET A 298 12.05 -4.88 14.92
C MET A 298 11.37 -3.76 15.71
N LYS A 299 12.06 -3.17 16.68
CA LYS A 299 11.58 -1.95 17.37
C LYS A 299 11.44 -0.76 16.44
N ARG A 300 12.40 -0.58 15.52
CA ARG A 300 12.32 0.49 14.52
C ARG A 300 11.16 0.27 13.53
N GLU A 301 10.92 -0.95 13.12
CA GLU A 301 9.75 -1.29 12.29
C GLU A 301 8.44 -1.04 13.04
N ALA A 302 8.37 -1.35 14.33
CA ALA A 302 7.20 -1.04 15.15
C ALA A 302 6.96 0.47 15.28
N LEU A 303 8.03 1.25 15.47
CA LEU A 303 7.97 2.71 15.49
C LEU A 303 7.48 3.28 14.15
N ASN A 304 7.98 2.78 13.02
CA ASN A 304 7.48 3.12 11.70
C ASN A 304 5.99 2.82 11.55
N ALA A 305 5.57 1.62 11.96
CA ALA A 305 4.16 1.21 11.90
C ALA A 305 3.24 2.16 12.71
N ALA A 306 3.69 2.63 13.88
CA ALA A 306 2.93 3.57 14.71
C ALA A 306 2.70 4.91 13.99
N PHE A 307 3.71 5.41 13.27
CA PHE A 307 3.63 6.65 12.49
C PHE A 307 3.10 6.45 11.05
N PHE A 308 2.66 5.27 10.72
CA PHE A 308 2.03 4.91 9.46
C PHE A 308 0.54 4.61 9.65
N LEU A 309 0.20 3.70 10.57
CA LEU A 309 -1.17 3.23 10.76
C LEU A 309 -2.06 4.21 11.56
N THR A 310 -1.48 5.17 12.25
CA THR A 310 -2.26 6.22 12.95
C THR A 310 -2.54 7.45 12.10
N VAL A 311 -2.12 7.45 10.85
CA VAL A 311 -2.38 8.53 9.87
C VAL A 311 -3.69 8.26 9.12
N PRO A 312 -4.55 9.26 8.88
CA PRO A 312 -5.79 9.07 8.13
C PRO A 312 -5.57 8.57 6.70
N GLY A 313 -6.61 7.98 6.13
CA GLY A 313 -6.62 7.44 4.77
C GLY A 313 -6.22 5.98 4.69
N PRO A 314 -6.50 5.33 3.54
CA PRO A 314 -6.18 3.92 3.34
C PRO A 314 -4.69 3.66 3.36
N LYS A 315 -4.31 2.50 3.85
CA LYS A 315 -2.94 2.04 3.97
C LYS A 315 -2.80 0.66 3.34
N MET A 316 -1.63 0.39 2.77
CA MET A 316 -1.30 -0.92 2.23
C MET A 316 -0.04 -1.47 2.89
N LEU A 317 -0.08 -2.75 3.25
CA LEU A 317 1.05 -3.55 3.70
C LEU A 317 1.43 -4.53 2.59
N TRP A 318 2.72 -4.76 2.40
CA TRP A 318 3.21 -5.87 1.59
C TRP A 318 3.36 -7.13 2.47
N GLN A 319 2.98 -8.28 1.94
CA GLN A 319 3.01 -9.57 2.69
C GLN A 319 4.28 -9.72 3.51
N PHE A 320 4.14 -10.13 4.78
CA PHE A 320 5.20 -10.32 5.78
C PHE A 320 5.87 -9.03 6.29
N GLU A 321 5.41 -7.85 5.90
CA GLU A 321 5.87 -6.58 6.46
C GLU A 321 5.71 -6.57 7.98
N GLU A 322 4.60 -7.09 8.48
CA GLU A 322 4.27 -7.22 9.90
C GLU A 322 5.18 -8.19 10.67
N LEU A 323 5.98 -8.97 9.96
CA LEU A 323 6.99 -9.88 10.55
C LEU A 323 8.42 -9.35 10.39
N GLY A 324 8.59 -8.16 9.83
CA GLY A 324 9.90 -7.58 9.56
C GLY A 324 10.70 -8.40 8.54
N TYR A 325 10.04 -8.86 7.47
CA TYR A 325 10.69 -9.63 6.40
C TYR A 325 11.87 -8.86 5.84
N ASP A 326 13.06 -9.47 5.87
CA ASP A 326 14.34 -8.82 5.63
C ASP A 326 15.18 -9.50 4.54
N ILE A 327 14.52 -10.17 3.61
CA ILE A 327 15.15 -10.75 2.42
C ILE A 327 14.95 -9.80 1.24
N SER A 328 16.04 -9.52 0.53
CA SER A 328 16.05 -8.57 -0.59
C SER A 328 15.07 -8.95 -1.70
N ILE A 329 14.47 -7.93 -2.32
CA ILE A 329 13.71 -8.08 -3.56
C ILE A 329 14.57 -8.73 -4.68
N GLU A 330 15.88 -8.58 -4.64
CA GLU A 330 16.81 -9.18 -5.63
C GLU A 330 17.11 -10.66 -5.36
N GLN A 331 16.65 -11.23 -4.28
CA GLN A 331 16.80 -12.67 -3.99
C GLN A 331 16.15 -13.50 -5.10
N ASN A 332 16.92 -14.39 -5.73
CA ASN A 332 16.52 -15.15 -6.93
C ASN A 332 16.13 -14.29 -8.14
N GLY A 333 16.68 -13.08 -8.23
CA GLY A 333 16.26 -12.06 -9.18
C GLY A 333 15.01 -11.31 -8.74
N ARG A 334 14.83 -10.10 -9.25
CA ARG A 334 13.77 -9.18 -8.82
C ARG A 334 12.38 -9.83 -8.81
N THR A 335 11.99 -10.50 -9.87
CA THR A 335 10.69 -11.16 -10.02
C THR A 335 10.68 -12.63 -9.63
N GLY A 336 11.82 -13.15 -9.16
CA GLY A 336 11.96 -14.55 -8.75
C GLY A 336 11.26 -14.87 -7.45
N LYS A 337 11.08 -16.18 -7.20
CA LYS A 337 10.45 -16.66 -5.95
C LYS A 337 11.22 -16.19 -4.74
N LYS A 338 10.50 -15.68 -3.76
CA LYS A 338 11.04 -15.29 -2.46
C LYS A 338 10.77 -16.40 -1.43
N PRO A 339 11.70 -16.65 -0.52
CA PRO A 339 11.48 -17.62 0.56
C PRO A 339 10.26 -17.29 1.40
N VAL A 340 9.52 -18.32 1.82
CA VAL A 340 8.37 -18.21 2.70
C VAL A 340 8.81 -18.47 4.14
N HIS A 341 8.55 -17.53 5.04
CA HIS A 341 9.03 -17.56 6.42
C HIS A 341 7.90 -17.39 7.46
N TRP A 342 6.95 -18.32 7.49
CA TRP A 342 5.97 -18.35 8.58
C TRP A 342 6.61 -18.68 9.93
N ASP A 343 7.80 -19.31 9.93
CA ASP A 343 8.66 -19.53 11.10
C ASP A 343 9.10 -18.24 11.80
N TYR A 344 9.02 -17.09 11.14
CA TYR A 344 9.26 -15.78 11.77
C TYR A 344 8.33 -15.50 12.96
N LEU A 345 7.15 -16.11 12.98
CA LEU A 345 6.24 -16.02 14.14
C LEU A 345 6.77 -16.70 15.39
N ASP A 346 7.74 -17.60 15.27
CA ASP A 346 8.38 -18.28 16.40
C ASP A 346 9.49 -17.42 17.06
N ASP A 347 9.93 -16.36 16.36
CA ASP A 347 10.89 -15.40 16.91
C ASP A 347 10.16 -14.34 17.76
N ALA A 348 10.62 -14.14 19.00
CA ALA A 348 9.95 -13.25 19.95
C ALA A 348 9.94 -11.78 19.51
N ASP A 349 11.00 -11.30 18.88
CA ASP A 349 11.10 -9.90 18.44
C ASP A 349 10.19 -9.64 17.22
N ARG A 350 10.13 -10.57 16.28
CA ARG A 350 9.24 -10.51 15.12
C ARG A 350 7.78 -10.67 15.53
N LYS A 351 7.50 -11.54 16.50
CA LYS A 351 6.15 -11.69 17.06
C LYS A 351 5.69 -10.42 17.77
N ALA A 352 6.59 -9.74 18.49
CA ALA A 352 6.29 -8.44 19.10
C ALA A 352 5.96 -7.37 18.06
N LEU A 353 6.67 -7.34 16.92
CA LEU A 353 6.33 -6.47 15.79
C LEU A 353 4.93 -6.78 15.24
N HIS A 354 4.65 -8.06 14.98
CA HIS A 354 3.33 -8.51 14.54
C HIS A 354 2.22 -8.03 15.50
N ASP A 355 2.43 -8.20 16.79
CA ASP A 355 1.46 -7.81 17.81
C ASP A 355 1.26 -6.28 17.87
N THR A 356 2.32 -5.51 17.58
CA THR A 356 2.21 -4.06 17.44
C THR A 356 1.35 -3.68 16.23
N TYR A 357 1.55 -4.31 15.06
CA TYR A 357 0.70 -4.10 13.89
C TYR A 357 -0.76 -4.44 14.21
N ALA A 358 -1.02 -5.59 14.81
CA ALA A 358 -2.38 -6.00 15.17
C ALA A 358 -3.03 -5.02 16.16
N SER A 359 -2.28 -4.52 17.15
CA SER A 359 -2.79 -3.55 18.13
C SER A 359 -3.08 -2.18 17.49
N LEU A 360 -2.26 -1.72 16.54
CA LEU A 360 -2.49 -0.49 15.79
C LEU A 360 -3.74 -0.59 14.90
N MET A 361 -3.92 -1.72 14.22
CA MET A 361 -5.12 -1.95 13.40
C MET A 361 -6.38 -2.05 14.26
N LYS A 362 -6.27 -2.69 15.43
CA LYS A 362 -7.35 -2.73 16.41
C LYS A 362 -7.71 -1.32 16.89
N PHE A 363 -6.72 -0.47 17.19
CA PHE A 363 -6.94 0.94 17.54
C PHE A 363 -7.73 1.66 16.47
N ARG A 364 -7.38 1.53 15.19
CA ARG A 364 -8.15 2.11 14.07
C ARG A 364 -9.59 1.63 14.06
N LYS A 365 -9.79 0.32 14.15
CA LYS A 365 -11.11 -0.32 14.10
C LYS A 365 -12.02 0.11 15.26
N GLU A 366 -11.45 0.26 16.46
CA GLU A 366 -12.19 0.67 17.66
C GLU A 366 -12.46 2.18 17.73
N ASN A 367 -11.70 2.98 16.98
CA ASN A 367 -11.79 4.44 17.02
C ASN A 367 -11.96 5.06 15.61
N PRO A 368 -12.94 4.61 14.81
CA PRO A 368 -13.06 5.02 13.40
C PRO A 368 -13.27 6.53 13.22
N ARG A 369 -13.79 7.22 14.24
CA ARG A 369 -14.00 8.67 14.19
C ARG A 369 -12.71 9.45 14.06
N PHE A 370 -11.61 8.99 14.62
CA PHE A 370 -10.29 9.63 14.45
C PHE A 370 -9.77 9.58 13.02
N PHE A 371 -10.29 8.65 12.21
CA PHE A 371 -9.86 8.43 10.82
C PHE A 371 -10.90 8.93 9.82
N SER A 372 -11.85 9.75 10.25
CA SER A 372 -12.88 10.34 9.40
C SER A 372 -12.46 11.72 8.87
N SER A 373 -13.15 12.18 7.83
CA SER A 373 -12.83 13.44 7.14
C SER A 373 -13.06 14.70 8.00
N ASP A 374 -13.84 14.60 9.06
CA ASP A 374 -14.14 15.67 10.00
C ASP A 374 -13.28 15.66 11.27
N ALA A 375 -12.34 14.70 11.37
CA ALA A 375 -11.32 14.70 12.41
C ALA A 375 -10.21 15.71 12.08
N ASP A 376 -9.75 16.42 13.10
CA ASP A 376 -8.63 17.36 12.97
C ASP A 376 -7.31 16.63 13.30
N PHE A 377 -6.57 16.29 12.25
CA PHE A 377 -5.30 15.58 12.33
C PHE A 377 -4.12 16.53 12.09
N SER A 378 -3.10 16.42 12.93
CA SER A 378 -1.87 17.19 12.79
C SER A 378 -0.67 16.37 13.23
N TRP A 379 0.51 16.67 12.67
CA TRP A 379 1.73 15.95 12.99
C TRP A 379 3.01 16.76 12.80
N TYR A 380 4.08 16.30 13.43
CA TYR A 380 5.43 16.85 13.37
C TYR A 380 6.39 15.69 13.06
N VAL A 381 6.64 15.45 11.78
CA VAL A 381 7.34 14.24 11.29
C VAL A 381 8.40 14.54 10.23
N SER A 382 8.86 15.79 10.18
CA SER A 382 9.94 16.19 9.27
C SER A 382 11.29 15.61 9.67
N GLY A 383 12.24 15.61 8.76
CA GLY A 383 13.64 15.30 9.09
C GLY A 383 14.20 16.20 10.19
N GLY A 384 13.76 17.47 10.27
CA GLY A 384 14.12 18.43 11.30
C GLY A 384 13.65 18.05 12.72
N ASN A 385 12.59 17.25 12.82
CA ASN A 385 12.06 16.77 14.11
C ASN A 385 12.73 15.47 14.61
N TRP A 386 13.75 14.98 13.94
CA TRP A 386 14.40 13.72 14.30
C TRP A 386 14.94 13.67 15.72
N ASN A 387 15.68 14.70 16.14
CA ASN A 387 16.31 14.76 17.44
C ASN A 387 15.38 15.25 18.55
N ASP A 388 14.40 16.08 18.22
CA ASP A 388 13.45 16.65 19.18
C ASP A 388 12.29 15.71 19.46
N GLY A 389 12.18 14.62 18.72
CA GLY A 389 11.08 13.68 18.74
C GLY A 389 9.99 14.04 17.75
N ARG A 390 9.29 13.01 17.30
CA ARG A 390 8.16 13.15 16.38
C ARG A 390 6.88 12.85 17.11
N PHE A 391 5.82 13.52 16.72
CA PHE A 391 4.49 13.24 17.27
C PHE A 391 3.40 13.57 16.28
N VAL A 392 2.29 12.89 16.47
CA VAL A 392 1.01 13.11 15.78
C VAL A 392 -0.06 13.31 16.82
N TYR A 393 -1.10 14.05 16.49
CA TYR A 393 -2.31 14.10 17.29
C TYR A 393 -3.55 14.29 16.42
N CYS A 394 -4.68 13.86 16.95
CA CYS A 394 -5.97 14.00 16.29
C CYS A 394 -7.04 14.34 17.31
N THR A 395 -7.98 15.19 16.93
CA THR A 395 -9.17 15.51 17.74
C THR A 395 -10.45 15.31 16.94
N VAL A 396 -11.46 14.76 17.60
CA VAL A 396 -12.81 14.63 17.05
C VAL A 396 -13.79 14.41 18.18
N ASP A 397 -14.99 14.98 18.10
CA ASP A 397 -16.09 14.76 19.06
C ASP A 397 -15.67 14.96 20.53
N GLY A 398 -14.79 15.90 20.79
CA GLY A 398 -14.28 16.19 22.14
C GLY A 398 -13.15 15.27 22.62
N LYS A 399 -12.90 14.15 21.95
CA LYS A 399 -11.81 13.19 22.24
C LYS A 399 -10.54 13.55 21.49
N ALA A 400 -9.41 12.99 21.94
CA ALA A 400 -8.13 13.13 21.24
C ALA A 400 -7.27 11.90 21.42
N PHE A 401 -6.37 11.64 20.43
CA PHE A 401 -5.24 10.74 20.61
C PHE A 401 -3.95 11.43 20.21
N ALA A 402 -2.84 10.89 20.68
CA ALA A 402 -1.49 11.30 20.26
C ALA A 402 -0.56 10.10 20.19
N VAL A 403 0.39 10.14 19.27
CA VAL A 403 1.55 9.25 19.22
C VAL A 403 2.79 10.08 19.38
N ILE A 404 3.64 9.73 20.34
CA ILE A 404 4.91 10.41 20.61
C ILE A 404 6.02 9.39 20.45
N GLY A 405 6.98 9.62 19.55
CA GLY A 405 8.01 8.65 19.20
C GLY A 405 9.42 9.21 19.18
N ASN A 406 10.37 8.37 19.55
CA ASN A 406 11.80 8.66 19.53
C ASN A 406 12.49 7.91 18.37
N PHE A 407 12.74 8.60 17.27
CA PHE A 407 13.46 8.06 16.11
C PHE A 407 14.99 8.14 16.26
N SER A 408 15.50 8.88 17.24
CA SER A 408 16.94 8.94 17.50
C SER A 408 17.49 7.61 18.06
N LEU A 409 18.81 7.48 18.05
CA LEU A 409 19.48 6.25 18.51
C LEU A 409 19.78 6.26 20.00
N GLU A 410 19.34 7.28 20.71
CA GLU A 410 19.57 7.46 22.14
C GLU A 410 18.26 7.70 22.86
N LYS A 411 18.19 7.30 24.12
CA LYS A 411 17.09 7.66 25.00
C LYS A 411 17.05 9.18 25.21
N LYS A 412 15.86 9.77 25.07
CA LYS A 412 15.69 11.22 25.14
C LYS A 412 14.42 11.64 25.86
N ASP A 413 14.45 12.84 26.41
CA ASP A 413 13.25 13.59 26.78
C ASP A 413 12.66 14.20 25.52
N ILE A 414 11.40 13.88 25.25
CA ILE A 414 10.66 14.37 24.08
C ILE A 414 9.47 15.18 24.56
N THR A 415 9.37 16.41 24.08
CA THR A 415 8.24 17.30 24.35
C THR A 415 7.30 17.35 23.17
N ALA A 416 6.07 16.89 23.35
CA ALA A 416 5.02 16.99 22.38
C ALA A 416 4.05 18.13 22.73
N TRP A 417 3.59 18.85 21.73
CA TRP A 417 2.51 19.82 21.83
C TRP A 417 1.19 19.10 21.60
N LEU A 418 0.31 19.12 22.60
CA LEU A 418 -0.95 18.40 22.58
C LEU A 418 -2.12 19.35 22.35
N PRO A 419 -3.22 18.88 21.71
CA PRO A 419 -4.33 19.74 21.34
C PRO A 419 -5.18 20.16 22.54
N LYS A 420 -5.14 19.43 23.65
CA LYS A 420 -5.97 19.64 24.82
C LYS A 420 -5.23 19.35 26.12
N SER A 421 -5.58 20.08 27.18
CA SER A 421 -5.28 19.72 28.57
C SER A 421 -6.17 18.57 29.05
N GLY A 422 -5.78 17.91 30.09
CA GLY A 422 -6.53 16.81 30.71
C GLY A 422 -5.64 15.62 31.05
N THR A 423 -6.27 14.51 31.38
CA THR A 423 -5.58 13.27 31.72
C THR A 423 -5.43 12.40 30.47
N TRP A 424 -4.21 12.27 30.01
CA TRP A 424 -3.85 11.43 28.87
C TRP A 424 -3.37 10.06 29.38
N LYS A 425 -3.98 8.99 28.88
CA LYS A 425 -3.66 7.61 29.26
C LYS A 425 -3.02 6.87 28.10
N VAL A 426 -2.09 5.96 28.41
CA VAL A 426 -1.57 5.03 27.41
C VAL A 426 -2.72 4.12 26.96
N TYR A 427 -2.92 4.03 25.64
CA TYR A 427 -3.98 3.19 25.07
C TYR A 427 -3.75 1.70 25.40
N PRO A 428 -4.80 0.95 25.74
CA PRO A 428 -4.67 -0.47 26.06
C PRO A 428 -3.97 -1.26 24.95
N GLY A 429 -3.03 -2.12 25.32
CA GLY A 429 -2.19 -2.87 24.40
C GLY A 429 -0.85 -2.25 24.04
N PHE A 430 -0.60 -1.00 24.48
CA PHE A 430 0.68 -0.29 24.26
C PHE A 430 1.44 0.03 25.54
N GLY A 431 1.12 -0.65 26.61
CA GLY A 431 1.71 -0.44 27.93
C GLY A 431 0.74 0.20 28.92
N SER A 432 1.28 0.89 29.91
CA SER A 432 0.52 1.58 30.96
C SER A 432 1.09 2.95 31.25
N GLY A 433 0.28 3.83 31.78
CA GLY A 433 0.68 5.17 32.19
C GLY A 433 -0.48 6.15 32.07
N SER A 434 -0.41 7.18 32.89
CA SER A 434 -1.37 8.29 32.92
C SER A 434 -0.62 9.59 33.19
N TYR A 435 -0.89 10.60 32.38
CA TYR A 435 -0.19 11.87 32.39
C TYR A 435 -1.19 13.01 32.48
N ASN A 436 -1.01 13.91 33.45
CA ASN A 436 -1.83 15.08 33.57
C ASN A 436 -1.20 16.25 32.80
N VAL A 437 -1.90 16.76 31.82
CA VAL A 437 -1.47 17.88 30.98
C VAL A 437 -2.27 19.11 31.31
N THR A 438 -1.58 20.19 31.65
CA THR A 438 -2.19 21.48 31.97
C THR A 438 -1.84 22.52 30.92
N THR A 439 -2.73 23.47 30.69
CA THR A 439 -2.48 24.60 29.81
C THR A 439 -1.56 25.61 30.53
N ASP A 440 -0.48 26.03 29.88
CA ASP A 440 0.43 27.04 30.40
C ASP A 440 -0.13 28.48 30.25
N SER A 441 0.62 29.46 30.73
CA SER A 441 0.22 30.89 30.66
C SER A 441 0.10 31.44 29.23
N ASN A 442 0.65 30.74 28.22
CA ASN A 442 0.59 31.10 26.82
C ASN A 442 -0.52 30.34 26.07
N GLY A 443 -1.29 29.51 26.75
CA GLY A 443 -2.36 28.72 26.15
C GLY A 443 -1.88 27.42 25.50
N HIS A 444 -0.66 26.96 25.78
CA HIS A 444 -0.12 25.74 25.21
C HIS A 444 -0.27 24.55 26.16
N ASN A 445 -0.50 23.38 25.58
CA ASN A 445 -0.53 22.11 26.29
C ASN A 445 0.69 21.30 25.85
N SER A 446 1.59 20.98 26.75
CA SER A 446 2.77 20.18 26.42
C SER A 446 2.92 19.00 27.37
N LEU A 447 3.51 17.92 26.87
CA LEU A 447 3.86 16.75 27.63
C LEU A 447 5.29 16.35 27.30
N THR A 448 6.14 16.27 28.31
CA THR A 448 7.51 15.77 28.14
C THR A 448 7.60 14.35 28.69
N LEU A 449 8.06 13.43 27.86
CA LEU A 449 8.24 12.01 28.19
C LEU A 449 9.67 11.59 27.92
N ASN A 450 10.24 10.82 28.84
CA ASN A 450 11.51 10.16 28.63
C ASN A 450 11.28 8.85 27.88
N ILE A 451 11.68 8.80 26.59
CA ILE A 451 11.41 7.68 25.68
C ILE A 451 12.71 7.04 25.22
N ASP A 452 12.79 5.72 25.34
CA ASP A 452 13.92 4.94 24.85
C ASP A 452 14.06 5.10 23.32
N SER A 453 15.28 4.90 22.81
CA SER A 453 15.51 4.84 21.36
C SER A 453 14.55 3.85 20.69
N SER A 454 14.00 4.25 19.55
CA SER A 454 13.13 3.39 18.74
C SER A 454 11.81 2.99 19.41
N ASP A 455 11.36 3.74 20.39
CA ASP A 455 10.11 3.49 21.11
C ASP A 455 9.11 4.63 20.93
N PHE A 456 7.85 4.37 21.28
CA PHE A 456 6.77 5.35 21.20
C PHE A 456 5.74 5.14 22.30
N LYS A 457 4.89 6.14 22.49
CA LYS A 457 3.69 6.07 23.31
C LYS A 457 2.48 6.42 22.47
N LEU A 458 1.43 5.60 22.53
CA LEU A 458 0.10 5.92 22.00
C LEU A 458 -0.80 6.30 23.18
N LEU A 459 -1.24 7.55 23.19
CA LEU A 459 -2.02 8.14 24.26
C LEU A 459 -3.42 8.50 23.78
N ILE A 460 -4.38 8.41 24.69
CA ILE A 460 -5.77 8.84 24.45
C ILE A 460 -6.23 9.77 25.57
N LEU A 461 -6.96 10.81 25.21
CA LEU A 461 -7.70 11.70 26.10
C LEU A 461 -9.20 11.33 25.99
N GLU A 462 -9.78 10.93 27.11
CA GLU A 462 -11.20 10.59 27.22
C GLU A 462 -12.07 11.83 27.50
#